data_b906ee21ce0bbea3c3c487dc214711a6
#
_entry.id   b906ee21ce0bbea3c3c487dc214711a6
#
_cell.length_a   1.000
_cell.length_b   1.000
_cell.length_c   1.000
_cell.angle_alpha   90.00
_cell.angle_beta   90.00
_cell.angle_gamma   90.00
#
_symmetry.space_group_name_H-M   'P 1'
#
loop_
_entity.id
_entity.type
_entity.pdbx_description
1 polymer ?
#
loop_
_entity_poly.entity_id
_entity_poly.type
_entity_poly.pdbx_seq_one_letter_code
_entity_poly.pdbx_strand_id
1 'polypeptide(L)'
;MQYRPMCLDDLDAVLRLEQSCYAHPWTRGNFVDSLAAGYESELALDPVAGLVAYRVAMVGVDEMHLLNLTVQPGWQGRGQGRRMLQRLVDDCARLALATLWLEVRPSNQRALLLYARWGFEEVGLRRGYYPAAAGQREDAIVMKLPVPRPAANDAPH
;
A
#
# COMPACT_ATOMS: atom_id res chain seq x y z
N MET A 1 13.22 -12.24 -6.49
CA MET A 1 11.92 -11.52 -6.43
C MET A 1 11.83 -10.60 -7.62
N GLN A 2 10.77 -10.71 -8.39
CA GLN A 2 10.49 -9.83 -9.53
C GLN A 2 9.40 -8.83 -9.13
N TYR A 3 9.57 -7.57 -9.53
CA TYR A 3 8.56 -6.53 -9.31
C TYR A 3 8.12 -6.00 -10.65
N ARG A 4 6.82 -5.86 -10.84
CA ARG A 4 6.25 -5.27 -12.05
C ARG A 4 4.87 -4.66 -11.80
N PRO A 5 4.39 -3.77 -12.67
CA PRO A 5 3.04 -3.23 -12.54
C PRO A 5 1.98 -4.32 -12.61
N MET A 6 0.87 -4.11 -11.92
CA MET A 6 -0.31 -4.96 -11.98
C MET A 6 -1.07 -4.68 -13.28
N CYS A 7 -1.59 -5.72 -13.91
CA CYS A 7 -2.49 -5.59 -15.06
C CYS A 7 -3.75 -6.44 -14.84
N LEU A 8 -4.72 -6.33 -15.76
CA LEU A 8 -5.99 -7.01 -15.64
C LEU A 8 -5.84 -8.54 -15.54
N ASP A 9 -4.85 -9.11 -16.22
CA ASP A 9 -4.59 -10.55 -16.18
C ASP A 9 -4.14 -11.05 -14.82
N ASP A 10 -3.68 -10.17 -13.94
CA ASP A 10 -3.24 -10.52 -12.60
C ASP A 10 -4.39 -10.60 -11.59
N LEU A 11 -5.57 -10.12 -11.94
CA LEU A 11 -6.62 -9.88 -10.94
C LEU A 11 -7.16 -11.15 -10.31
N ASP A 12 -7.18 -12.28 -10.98
CA ASP A 12 -7.62 -13.53 -10.35
C ASP A 12 -6.70 -13.90 -9.18
N ALA A 13 -5.40 -13.82 -9.36
CA ALA A 13 -4.43 -14.09 -8.30
C ALA A 13 -4.48 -13.04 -7.19
N VAL A 14 -4.59 -11.77 -7.57
CA VAL A 14 -4.69 -10.65 -6.61
C VAL A 14 -5.94 -10.80 -5.75
N LEU A 15 -7.09 -11.09 -6.35
CA LEU A 15 -8.35 -11.27 -5.61
C LEU A 15 -8.32 -12.46 -4.66
N ARG A 16 -7.71 -13.57 -5.08
CA ARG A 16 -7.53 -14.72 -4.17
C ARG A 16 -6.74 -14.32 -2.95
N LEU A 17 -5.66 -13.57 -3.13
CA LEU A 17 -4.83 -13.11 -2.02
C LEU A 17 -5.58 -12.09 -1.15
N GLU A 18 -6.24 -11.14 -1.76
CA GLU A 18 -7.05 -10.13 -1.06
C GLU A 18 -8.10 -10.78 -0.18
N GLN A 19 -8.86 -11.71 -0.74
CA GLN A 19 -9.93 -12.41 -0.03
C GLN A 19 -9.40 -13.29 1.10
N SER A 20 -8.19 -13.83 0.96
CA SER A 20 -7.58 -14.64 2.02
C SER A 20 -7.06 -13.81 3.19
N CYS A 21 -6.82 -12.52 2.98
CA CYS A 21 -6.21 -11.65 3.99
C CYS A 21 -7.23 -10.81 4.76
N TYR A 22 -8.38 -10.51 4.18
CA TYR A 22 -9.28 -9.49 4.72
C TYR A 22 -10.71 -9.97 4.83
N ALA A 23 -11.37 -9.60 5.95
CA ALA A 23 -12.80 -9.87 6.15
C ALA A 23 -13.67 -9.01 5.21
N HIS A 24 -13.20 -7.81 4.85
CA HIS A 24 -13.87 -6.89 3.94
C HIS A 24 -12.94 -6.55 2.78
N PRO A 25 -12.71 -7.52 1.87
CA PRO A 25 -11.74 -7.34 0.79
C PRO A 25 -12.20 -6.33 -0.24
N TRP A 26 -11.25 -5.75 -0.95
CA TRP A 26 -11.55 -5.05 -2.19
C TRP A 26 -12.19 -5.99 -3.19
N THR A 27 -13.10 -5.47 -3.99
CA THR A 27 -13.75 -6.20 -5.07
C THR A 27 -12.92 -6.14 -6.34
N ARG A 28 -13.24 -7.01 -7.30
CA ARG A 28 -12.65 -6.91 -8.64
C ARG A 28 -12.86 -5.51 -9.23
N GLY A 29 -14.06 -4.94 -9.07
CA GLY A 29 -14.36 -3.60 -9.54
C GLY A 29 -13.46 -2.53 -8.95
N ASN A 30 -13.12 -2.64 -7.67
CA ASN A 30 -12.18 -1.70 -7.04
C ASN A 30 -10.81 -1.73 -7.72
N PHE A 31 -10.29 -2.92 -8.02
CA PHE A 31 -9.01 -3.05 -8.72
C PHE A 31 -9.09 -2.58 -10.17
N VAL A 32 -10.16 -2.96 -10.88
CA VAL A 32 -10.36 -2.52 -12.27
C VAL A 32 -10.41 -0.99 -12.34
N ASP A 33 -11.17 -0.34 -11.46
CA ASP A 33 -11.29 1.10 -11.42
C ASP A 33 -9.94 1.77 -11.11
N SER A 34 -9.17 1.20 -10.20
CA SER A 34 -7.83 1.71 -9.85
C SER A 34 -6.89 1.65 -11.04
N LEU A 35 -6.88 0.52 -11.78
CA LEU A 35 -6.05 0.38 -12.98
C LEU A 35 -6.51 1.32 -14.09
N ALA A 36 -7.81 1.45 -14.29
CA ALA A 36 -8.38 2.37 -15.29
C ALA A 36 -8.07 3.84 -14.97
N ALA A 37 -8.02 4.20 -13.69
CA ALA A 37 -7.66 5.54 -13.24
C ALA A 37 -6.15 5.83 -13.38
N GLY A 38 -5.35 4.83 -13.73
CA GLY A 38 -3.89 5.01 -13.86
C GLY A 38 -3.16 5.05 -12.53
N TYR A 39 -3.74 4.46 -11.48
CA TYR A 39 -3.07 4.42 -10.18
C TYR A 39 -1.78 3.61 -10.26
N GLU A 40 -0.80 4.02 -9.46
CA GLU A 40 0.46 3.30 -9.33
C GLU A 40 0.21 1.94 -8.67
N SER A 41 0.63 0.86 -9.32
CA SER A 41 0.47 -0.48 -8.78
C SER A 41 1.74 -1.28 -8.97
N GLU A 42 1.97 -2.24 -8.09
CA GLU A 42 3.12 -3.12 -8.20
C GLU A 42 2.82 -4.48 -7.60
N LEU A 43 3.30 -5.52 -8.26
CA LEU A 43 3.31 -6.89 -7.76
C LEU A 43 4.72 -7.29 -7.38
N ALA A 44 4.85 -8.11 -6.34
CA ALA A 44 6.07 -8.82 -6.01
C ALA A 44 5.85 -10.32 -6.30
N LEU A 45 6.68 -10.88 -7.15
CA LEU A 45 6.54 -12.25 -7.65
C LEU A 45 7.78 -13.07 -7.30
N ASP A 46 7.57 -14.20 -6.63
CA ASP A 46 8.61 -15.17 -6.38
C ASP A 46 8.59 -16.22 -7.50
N PRO A 47 9.77 -16.70 -7.97
CA PRO A 47 9.81 -17.68 -9.07
C PRO A 47 9.05 -18.98 -8.79
N VAL A 48 8.93 -19.38 -7.52
CA VAL A 48 8.27 -20.61 -7.11
C VAL A 48 6.90 -20.35 -6.53
N ALA A 49 6.79 -19.40 -5.59
CA ALA A 49 5.55 -19.14 -4.87
C ALA A 49 4.55 -18.30 -5.68
N GLY A 50 4.99 -17.64 -6.73
CA GLY A 50 4.14 -16.73 -7.50
C GLY A 50 3.92 -15.41 -6.80
N LEU A 51 2.68 -14.93 -6.75
CA LEU A 51 2.35 -13.64 -6.16
C LEU A 51 2.54 -13.68 -4.63
N VAL A 52 3.44 -12.86 -4.11
CA VAL A 52 3.71 -12.77 -2.67
C VAL A 52 3.24 -11.47 -2.05
N ALA A 53 3.13 -10.40 -2.83
CA ALA A 53 2.67 -9.11 -2.31
C ALA A 53 2.22 -8.21 -3.45
N TYR A 54 1.41 -7.22 -3.12
CA TYR A 54 1.04 -6.17 -4.08
C TYR A 54 0.71 -4.88 -3.34
N ARG A 55 0.77 -3.78 -4.09
CA ARG A 55 0.34 -2.47 -3.60
C ARG A 55 -0.39 -1.70 -4.70
N VAL A 56 -1.30 -0.84 -4.27
CA VAL A 56 -1.97 0.15 -5.12
C VAL A 56 -1.88 1.50 -4.43
N ALA A 57 -1.47 2.52 -5.16
CA ALA A 57 -1.31 3.87 -4.64
C ALA A 57 -1.79 4.90 -5.66
N MET A 58 -2.32 6.01 -5.18
CA MET A 58 -2.84 7.09 -6.00
C MET A 58 -1.90 8.29 -5.91
N VAL A 59 -1.50 8.82 -7.07
CA VAL A 59 -0.70 10.05 -7.13
C VAL A 59 -1.65 11.24 -7.09
N GLY A 60 -1.44 12.12 -6.12
CA GLY A 60 -2.14 13.40 -6.02
C GLY A 60 -1.19 14.57 -6.28
N VAL A 61 -1.63 15.78 -5.95
CA VAL A 61 -0.80 16.96 -6.07
C VAL A 61 0.22 16.97 -4.93
N ASP A 62 1.49 16.82 -5.28
CA ASP A 62 2.62 16.81 -4.35
C ASP A 62 2.55 15.70 -3.29
N GLU A 63 1.72 14.68 -3.50
CA GLU A 63 1.54 13.59 -2.54
C GLU A 63 1.22 12.26 -3.23
N MET A 64 1.49 11.18 -2.52
CA MET A 64 1.09 9.82 -2.86
C MET A 64 0.19 9.30 -1.74
N HIS A 65 -0.86 8.59 -2.11
CA HIS A 65 -1.76 7.96 -1.14
C HIS A 65 -1.72 6.44 -1.33
N LEU A 66 -1.20 5.73 -0.34
CA LEU A 66 -1.20 4.27 -0.36
C LEU A 66 -2.60 3.78 -0.04
N LEU A 67 -3.22 3.07 -0.98
CA LEU A 67 -4.60 2.59 -0.87
C LEU A 67 -4.68 1.14 -0.42
N ASN A 68 -3.72 0.31 -0.81
CA ASN A 68 -3.71 -1.12 -0.48
C ASN A 68 -2.28 -1.63 -0.51
N LEU A 69 -1.86 -2.29 0.56
CA LEU A 69 -0.59 -3.00 0.66
C LEU A 69 -0.86 -4.34 1.32
N THR A 70 -0.65 -5.40 0.58
CA THR A 70 -0.98 -6.76 1.02
C THR A 70 0.21 -7.69 0.82
N VAL A 71 0.50 -8.49 1.83
CA VAL A 71 1.55 -9.52 1.80
C VAL A 71 0.90 -10.87 2.07
N GLN A 72 1.23 -11.87 1.25
CA GLN A 72 0.76 -13.24 1.44
C GLN A 72 1.07 -13.71 2.87
N PRO A 73 0.11 -14.33 3.58
CA PRO A 73 0.31 -14.71 4.99
C PRO A 73 1.57 -15.52 5.24
N GLY A 74 1.91 -16.47 4.37
CA GLY A 74 3.12 -17.28 4.49
C GLY A 74 4.43 -16.50 4.29
N TRP A 75 4.36 -15.27 3.78
CA TRP A 75 5.51 -14.40 3.55
C TRP A 75 5.57 -13.23 4.51
N GLN A 76 4.59 -13.08 5.38
CA GLN A 76 4.60 -12.03 6.41
C GLN A 76 5.73 -12.30 7.41
N GLY A 77 6.30 -11.20 7.94
CA GLY A 77 7.44 -11.31 8.85
C GLY A 77 8.79 -11.58 8.16
N ARG A 78 8.83 -11.59 6.83
CA ARG A 78 10.05 -11.79 6.04
C ARG A 78 10.54 -10.52 5.36
N GLY A 79 10.01 -9.36 5.74
CA GLY A 79 10.43 -8.08 5.21
C GLY A 79 9.80 -7.68 3.88
N GLN A 80 8.79 -8.39 3.39
CA GLN A 80 8.17 -8.06 2.10
C GLN A 80 7.36 -6.76 2.16
N GLY A 81 6.59 -6.53 3.23
CA GLY A 81 5.88 -5.26 3.42
C GLY A 81 6.84 -4.09 3.46
N ARG A 82 7.94 -4.24 4.16
CA ARG A 82 8.98 -3.22 4.26
C ARG A 82 9.63 -2.93 2.91
N ARG A 83 9.91 -3.96 2.11
CA ARG A 83 10.48 -3.78 0.76
C ARG A 83 9.51 -3.10 -0.18
N MET A 84 8.23 -3.48 -0.16
CA MET A 84 7.20 -2.83 -0.97
C MET A 84 7.07 -1.37 -0.59
N LEU A 85 7.11 -1.07 0.71
CA LEU A 85 7.02 0.29 1.22
C LEU A 85 8.26 1.11 0.80
N GLN A 86 9.45 0.53 0.87
CA GLN A 86 10.67 1.20 0.41
C GLN A 86 10.58 1.54 -1.08
N ARG A 87 10.09 0.61 -1.90
CA ARG A 87 9.91 0.85 -3.32
C ARG A 87 8.91 1.98 -3.58
N LEU A 88 7.84 2.05 -2.77
CA LEU A 88 6.86 3.12 -2.88
C LEU A 88 7.46 4.48 -2.49
N VAL A 89 8.26 4.52 -1.43
CA VAL A 89 8.96 5.74 -1.01
C VAL A 89 9.95 6.18 -2.09
N ASP A 90 10.67 5.25 -2.71
CA ASP A 90 11.58 5.54 -3.83
C ASP A 90 10.81 6.11 -5.02
N ASP A 91 9.63 5.58 -5.33
CA ASP A 91 8.77 6.12 -6.38
C ASP A 91 8.31 7.55 -6.07
N CYS A 92 7.96 7.83 -4.82
CA CYS A 92 7.62 9.19 -4.39
C CYS A 92 8.78 10.15 -4.60
N ALA A 93 9.98 9.74 -4.24
CA ALA A 93 11.18 10.57 -4.43
C ALA A 93 11.45 10.82 -5.93
N ARG A 94 11.33 9.77 -6.74
CA ARG A 94 11.52 9.86 -8.20
C ARG A 94 10.49 10.80 -8.84
N LEU A 95 9.27 10.82 -8.35
CA LEU A 95 8.19 11.67 -8.84
C LEU A 95 8.16 13.05 -8.17
N ALA A 96 9.12 13.33 -7.28
CA ALA A 96 9.22 14.58 -6.51
C ALA A 96 7.97 14.87 -5.67
N LEU A 97 7.35 13.83 -5.11
CA LEU A 97 6.21 13.97 -4.22
C LEU A 97 6.70 14.13 -2.77
N ALA A 98 6.12 15.09 -2.06
CA ALA A 98 6.62 15.48 -0.74
C ALA A 98 6.15 14.58 0.39
N THR A 99 4.97 13.96 0.25
CA THR A 99 4.34 13.26 1.36
C THR A 99 3.66 11.98 0.89
N LEU A 100 3.80 10.93 1.69
CA LEU A 100 3.09 9.67 1.51
C LEU A 100 2.03 9.55 2.61
N TRP A 101 0.78 9.36 2.20
CA TRP A 101 -0.38 9.24 3.09
C TRP A 101 -0.94 7.83 3.06
N LEU A 102 -1.56 7.42 4.15
CA LEU A 102 -2.36 6.19 4.21
C LEU A 102 -3.42 6.28 5.30
N GLU A 103 -4.43 5.42 5.20
CA GLU A 103 -5.34 5.11 6.29
C GLU A 103 -5.18 3.65 6.67
N VAL A 104 -5.33 3.35 7.96
CA VAL A 104 -5.18 1.99 8.47
C VAL A 104 -6.22 1.73 9.56
N ARG A 105 -6.78 0.50 9.59
CA ARG A 105 -7.68 0.07 10.65
C ARG A 105 -6.91 -0.05 11.97
N PRO A 106 -7.44 0.44 13.09
CA PRO A 106 -6.84 0.19 14.40
C PRO A 106 -6.68 -1.31 14.69
N SER A 107 -7.57 -2.15 14.16
CA SER A 107 -7.49 -3.61 14.33
C SER A 107 -6.33 -4.25 13.56
N ASN A 108 -5.80 -3.59 12.55
CA ASN A 108 -4.67 -4.10 11.76
C ASN A 108 -3.35 -3.75 12.44
N GLN A 109 -3.05 -4.43 13.53
CA GLN A 109 -1.88 -4.13 14.36
C GLN A 109 -0.55 -4.39 13.63
N ARG A 110 -0.50 -5.39 12.76
CA ARG A 110 0.69 -5.67 11.95
C ARG A 110 1.06 -4.49 11.05
N ALA A 111 0.07 -3.94 10.37
CA ALA A 111 0.28 -2.77 9.50
C ALA A 111 0.66 -1.54 10.31
N LEU A 112 -0.03 -1.29 11.43
CA LEU A 112 0.31 -0.17 12.34
C LEU A 112 1.77 -0.25 12.79
N LEU A 113 2.22 -1.44 13.17
CA LEU A 113 3.59 -1.63 13.61
C LEU A 113 4.59 -1.37 12.48
N LEU A 114 4.30 -1.86 11.28
CA LEU A 114 5.13 -1.62 10.10
C LEU A 114 5.27 -0.12 9.82
N TYR A 115 4.14 0.60 9.79
CA TYR A 115 4.15 2.03 9.47
C TYR A 115 4.81 2.86 10.57
N ALA A 116 4.55 2.53 11.84
CA ALA A 116 5.19 3.21 12.96
C ALA A 116 6.72 3.03 12.94
N ARG A 117 7.18 1.82 12.69
CA ARG A 117 8.63 1.53 12.59
C ARG A 117 9.28 2.21 11.41
N TRP A 118 8.54 2.41 10.34
CA TRP A 118 9.04 3.13 9.17
C TRP A 118 9.23 4.62 9.46
N GLY A 119 8.45 5.18 10.37
CA GLY A 119 8.50 6.58 10.73
C GLY A 119 7.23 7.37 10.38
N PHE A 120 6.14 6.68 10.01
CA PHE A 120 4.86 7.34 9.80
C PHE A 120 4.33 7.92 11.10
N GLU A 121 3.72 9.10 11.01
CA GLU A 121 3.06 9.78 12.11
C GLU A 121 1.55 9.65 12.00
N GLU A 122 0.88 9.43 13.12
CA GLU A 122 -0.58 9.55 13.19
C GLU A 122 -0.95 11.03 13.17
N VAL A 123 -1.83 11.43 12.26
CA VAL A 123 -2.23 12.83 12.12
C VAL A 123 -3.73 13.04 12.24
N GLY A 124 -4.53 11.98 12.32
CA GLY A 124 -5.98 12.12 12.47
C GLY A 124 -6.71 10.79 12.49
N LEU A 125 -8.01 10.91 12.60
CA LEU A 125 -8.95 9.79 12.54
C LEU A 125 -10.05 10.12 11.55
N ARG A 126 -10.46 9.12 10.75
CA ARG A 126 -11.70 9.15 10.00
C ARG A 126 -12.70 8.25 10.71
N ARG A 127 -13.70 8.82 11.34
CA ARG A 127 -14.67 8.06 12.12
C ARG A 127 -15.56 7.23 11.20
N GLY A 128 -15.76 5.96 11.57
CA GLY A 128 -16.64 5.06 10.85
C GLY A 128 -16.27 4.85 9.38
N TYR A 129 -15.01 4.91 9.04
CA TYR A 129 -14.52 4.88 7.65
C TYR A 129 -14.64 3.48 7.04
N TYR A 130 -14.32 2.44 7.81
CA TYR A 130 -14.30 1.06 7.33
C TYR A 130 -15.54 0.28 7.78
N PRO A 131 -16.04 -0.65 6.96
CA PRO A 131 -17.03 -1.63 7.43
C PRO A 131 -16.39 -2.56 8.45
N ALA A 132 -17.19 -3.00 9.42
CA ALA A 132 -16.78 -3.92 10.46
C ALA A 132 -17.87 -4.99 10.67
N ALA A 133 -17.65 -5.93 11.61
CA ALA A 133 -18.57 -7.02 11.86
C ALA A 133 -19.94 -6.51 12.32
N ALA A 134 -21.00 -7.29 12.03
CA ALA A 134 -22.37 -7.06 12.51
C ALA A 134 -22.94 -5.67 12.15
N GLY A 135 -22.61 -5.16 10.97
CA GLY A 135 -23.10 -3.86 10.51
C GLY A 135 -22.46 -2.65 11.21
N GLN A 136 -21.51 -2.89 12.08
CA GLN A 136 -20.75 -1.83 12.73
C GLN A 136 -19.71 -1.25 11.80
N ARG A 137 -19.05 -0.19 12.25
CA ARG A 137 -17.98 0.45 11.48
C ARG A 137 -16.76 0.67 12.36
N GLU A 138 -15.59 0.67 11.73
CA GLU A 138 -14.32 0.90 12.38
C GLU A 138 -13.73 2.20 11.87
N ASP A 139 -13.09 2.97 12.75
CA ASP A 139 -12.40 4.21 12.36
C ASP A 139 -11.16 3.89 11.53
N ALA A 140 -10.70 4.86 10.78
CA ALA A 140 -9.40 4.82 10.12
C ALA A 140 -8.43 5.73 10.84
N ILE A 141 -7.24 5.23 11.13
CA ILE A 141 -6.12 6.06 11.58
C ILE A 141 -5.46 6.63 10.33
N VAL A 142 -5.36 7.93 10.24
CA VAL A 142 -4.69 8.62 9.12
C VAL A 142 -3.23 8.83 9.51
N MET A 143 -2.33 8.37 8.66
CA MET A 143 -0.89 8.49 8.89
C MET A 143 -0.21 9.15 7.70
N LYS A 144 0.90 9.83 7.94
CA LYS A 144 1.72 10.42 6.89
C LYS A 144 3.19 10.21 7.14
N LEU A 145 3.95 10.21 6.05
CA LEU A 145 5.41 10.18 6.05
C LEU A 145 5.92 11.29 5.13
N PRO A 146 6.71 12.24 5.64
CA PRO A 146 7.45 13.15 4.77
C PRO A 146 8.45 12.34 3.95
N VAL A 147 8.42 12.51 2.63
CA VAL A 147 9.32 11.78 1.73
C VAL A 147 10.67 12.49 1.73
N PRO A 148 11.78 11.78 2.01
CA PRO A 148 13.10 12.39 1.95
C PRO A 148 13.38 12.92 0.54
N ARG A 149 13.87 14.17 0.46
CA ARG A 149 14.34 14.72 -0.81
C ARG A 149 15.74 14.19 -1.09
N PRO A 150 16.10 14.02 -2.38
CA PRO A 150 17.49 13.74 -2.73
C PRO A 150 18.39 14.82 -2.14
N ALA A 151 19.60 14.43 -1.72
CA ALA A 151 20.57 15.38 -1.21
C ALA A 151 20.91 16.41 -2.29
N ALA A 152 21.17 17.66 -1.88
CA ALA A 152 21.42 18.75 -2.81
C ALA A 152 22.62 18.48 -3.74
N ASN A 153 23.60 17.71 -3.28
CA ASN A 153 24.75 17.31 -4.09
C ASN A 153 24.43 16.25 -5.15
N ASP A 154 23.25 15.65 -5.09
CA ASP A 154 22.79 14.71 -6.11
C ASP A 154 22.19 15.46 -7.30
N ALA A 155 21.90 16.75 -7.15
CA ALA A 155 21.38 17.56 -8.22
C ALA A 155 22.52 17.98 -9.16
N PRO A 156 22.33 17.85 -10.47
CA PRO A 156 23.31 18.36 -11.40
C PRO A 156 23.40 19.89 -11.31
N HIS A 157 24.60 20.36 -11.30
CA HIS A 157 24.89 21.79 -11.23
C HIS A 157 25.30 22.32 -12.57
#